data_469c20cccf92792dce24830f69116e90
#
_entry.id   469c20cccf92792dce24830f69116e90
#
_cell.length_a   1.000
_cell.length_b   1.000
_cell.length_c   1.000
_cell.angle_alpha   90.00
_cell.angle_beta   90.00
_cell.angle_gamma   90.00
#
_symmetry.space_group_name_H-M   'P 1'
#
loop_
_entity.id
_entity.type
_entity.pdbx_description
1 polymer ?
#
loop_
_entity_poly.entity_id
_entity_poly.type
_entity_poly.pdbx_seq_one_letter_code
_entity_poly.pdbx_strand_id
1 'polypeptide(L)'
;MESAEYKKQYDEYLARAEKALNQACERYLPEGSDVCRAARYSLLGGGKRIRAVLVLAVCDMLHGNAEAAEQFAAAVEMLHCYSLIHDDLPCMDNDDMRRGKPSCHKAFGESTAMLAGDVLLTEAFEAVAGAPAPASVCVHAAQALGAGAGSRGMVYGQELDLKYEALAAAEEQLRLIHRHKTGALINAAIQMGGAAAQADEIQRKALEAYAYGIGLVFQVVDDVLDVTGTAEQLGKPIGSDSENGKTTFATLFGVDGAMRLAEKLNDETCTALRDAFGEKSAFLEQLARTLLNRRS
;
A
#
# COMPACT_ATOMS: atom_id res chain seq x y z
N MET A 1 -9.30 0.77 21.64
CA MET A 1 -10.09 1.78 20.91
C MET A 1 -11.43 1.20 20.55
N GLU A 2 -12.53 1.91 20.75
CA GLU A 2 -13.87 1.48 20.34
C GLU A 2 -14.05 1.57 18.81
N SER A 3 -14.90 0.71 18.23
CA SER A 3 -15.10 0.64 16.77
C SER A 3 -15.60 1.96 16.16
N ALA A 4 -16.46 2.69 16.86
CA ALA A 4 -16.98 3.98 16.40
C ALA A 4 -15.90 5.08 16.39
N GLU A 5 -15.04 5.10 17.40
CA GLU A 5 -13.91 6.04 17.51
C GLU A 5 -12.88 5.76 16.43
N TYR A 6 -12.53 4.49 16.19
CA TYR A 6 -11.66 4.08 15.11
C TYR A 6 -12.18 4.53 13.74
N LYS A 7 -13.47 4.27 13.47
CA LYS A 7 -14.07 4.68 12.20
C LYS A 7 -13.99 6.19 11.99
N LYS A 8 -14.31 6.97 13.01
CA LYS A 8 -14.21 8.43 12.95
C LYS A 8 -12.78 8.87 12.61
N GLN A 9 -11.79 8.33 13.32
CA GLN A 9 -10.40 8.69 13.12
C GLN A 9 -9.87 8.22 11.74
N TYR A 10 -10.31 7.06 11.26
CA TYR A 10 -9.99 6.58 9.91
C TYR A 10 -10.57 7.52 8.84
N ASP A 11 -11.83 7.96 8.99
CA ASP A 11 -12.49 8.88 8.08
C ASP A 11 -11.79 10.26 8.07
N GLU A 12 -11.28 10.73 9.21
CA GLU A 12 -10.46 11.94 9.31
C GLU A 12 -9.12 11.80 8.54
N TYR A 13 -8.39 10.68 8.70
CA TYR A 13 -7.19 10.41 7.94
C TYR A 13 -7.47 10.28 6.44
N LEU A 14 -8.55 9.62 6.07
CA LEU A 14 -8.96 9.49 4.68
C LEU A 14 -9.24 10.86 4.04
N ALA A 15 -9.96 11.73 4.75
CA ALA A 15 -10.24 13.09 4.29
C ALA A 15 -8.95 13.92 4.11
N ARG A 16 -8.00 13.81 5.02
CA ARG A 16 -6.67 14.46 4.91
C ARG A 16 -5.89 13.91 3.70
N ALA A 17 -5.88 12.59 3.53
CA ALA A 17 -5.23 11.94 2.39
C ALA A 17 -5.82 12.39 1.05
N GLU A 18 -7.14 12.39 0.89
CA GLU A 18 -7.81 12.83 -0.34
C GLU A 18 -7.56 14.33 -0.62
N LYS A 19 -7.54 15.16 0.42
CA LYS A 19 -7.16 16.58 0.26
C LYS A 19 -5.72 16.72 -0.23
N ALA A 20 -4.78 15.99 0.36
CA ALA A 20 -3.37 16.02 -0.04
C ALA A 20 -3.17 15.52 -1.48
N LEU A 21 -3.90 14.49 -1.90
CA LEU A 21 -3.89 13.98 -3.28
C LEU A 21 -4.40 15.02 -4.29
N ASN A 22 -5.51 15.72 -3.97
CA ASN A 22 -6.01 16.78 -4.84
C ASN A 22 -5.00 17.93 -4.97
N GLN A 23 -4.39 18.36 -3.86
CA GLN A 23 -3.34 19.38 -3.87
C GLN A 23 -2.10 18.94 -4.68
N ALA A 24 -1.69 17.67 -4.55
CA ALA A 24 -0.61 17.11 -5.34
C ALA A 24 -0.95 17.10 -6.85
N CYS A 25 -2.19 16.73 -7.22
CA CYS A 25 -2.66 16.81 -8.59
C CYS A 25 -2.58 18.24 -9.15
N GLU A 26 -3.02 19.23 -8.39
CA GLU A 26 -2.97 20.63 -8.82
C GLU A 26 -1.53 21.12 -9.03
N ARG A 27 -0.63 20.70 -8.16
CA ARG A 27 0.77 21.15 -8.16
C ARG A 27 1.62 20.44 -9.20
N TYR A 28 1.49 19.11 -9.34
CA TYR A 28 2.42 18.27 -10.09
C TYR A 28 1.86 17.73 -11.41
N LEU A 29 0.54 17.72 -11.60
CA LEU A 29 -0.10 17.12 -12.77
C LEU A 29 -0.93 18.15 -13.54
N PRO A 30 -0.30 19.01 -14.37
CA PRO A 30 -1.00 20.09 -15.10
C PRO A 30 -2.05 19.54 -16.08
N GLU A 31 -3.21 20.20 -16.17
CA GLU A 31 -4.38 19.75 -16.97
C GLU A 31 -4.13 19.72 -18.48
N GLY A 32 -3.19 20.47 -18.99
CA GLY A 32 -2.88 20.58 -20.42
C GLY A 32 -2.23 19.35 -21.05
N SER A 33 -1.88 18.33 -20.25
CA SER A 33 -1.22 17.10 -20.67
C SER A 33 -2.16 15.90 -20.61
N ASP A 34 -2.26 15.12 -21.69
CA ASP A 34 -3.03 13.86 -21.73
C ASP A 34 -2.47 12.84 -20.74
N VAL A 35 -1.17 12.79 -20.60
CA VAL A 35 -0.47 11.93 -19.62
C VAL A 35 -0.86 12.32 -18.19
N CYS A 36 -0.88 13.61 -17.87
CA CYS A 36 -1.29 14.09 -16.54
C CYS A 36 -2.79 13.85 -16.28
N ARG A 37 -3.64 13.96 -17.31
CA ARG A 37 -5.07 13.61 -17.19
C ARG A 37 -5.26 12.12 -16.88
N ALA A 38 -4.50 11.24 -17.55
CA ALA A 38 -4.51 9.80 -17.29
C ALA A 38 -3.99 9.46 -15.89
N ALA A 39 -2.93 10.14 -15.43
CA ALA A 39 -2.40 10.02 -14.08
C ALA A 39 -3.44 10.45 -13.02
N ARG A 40 -4.07 11.61 -13.19
CA ARG A 40 -5.16 12.11 -12.32
C ARG A 40 -6.35 11.15 -12.28
N TYR A 41 -6.78 10.63 -13.45
CA TYR A 41 -7.87 9.68 -13.56
C TYR A 41 -7.64 8.45 -12.68
N SER A 42 -6.43 7.89 -12.71
CA SER A 42 -6.07 6.71 -11.93
C SER A 42 -5.86 7.06 -10.45
N LEU A 43 -5.14 8.15 -10.15
CA LEU A 43 -4.82 8.56 -8.79
C LEU A 43 -6.06 8.95 -7.98
N LEU A 44 -6.99 9.70 -8.59
CA LEU A 44 -8.25 10.12 -7.97
C LEU A 44 -9.38 9.10 -8.15
N GLY A 45 -9.10 7.93 -8.70
CA GLY A 45 -10.06 6.85 -8.94
C GLY A 45 -10.64 6.18 -7.69
N GLY A 46 -10.37 6.71 -6.49
CA GLY A 46 -10.84 6.16 -5.21
C GLY A 46 -9.90 5.12 -4.62
N GLY A 47 -10.39 4.42 -3.60
CA GLY A 47 -9.66 3.37 -2.89
C GLY A 47 -9.60 3.61 -1.38
N LYS A 48 -9.12 2.63 -0.62
CA LYS A 48 -9.04 2.67 0.86
C LYS A 48 -7.91 3.57 1.39
N ARG A 49 -6.98 4.02 0.55
CA ARG A 49 -5.84 4.89 0.89
C ARG A 49 -5.04 4.41 2.10
N ILE A 50 -4.91 3.11 2.27
CA ILE A 50 -4.29 2.52 3.47
C ILE A 50 -2.86 3.04 3.68
N ARG A 51 -2.07 3.21 2.62
CA ARG A 51 -0.69 3.69 2.71
C ARG A 51 -0.63 5.14 3.18
N ALA A 52 -1.47 6.00 2.64
CA ALA A 52 -1.60 7.39 3.09
C ALA A 52 -2.07 7.46 4.56
N VAL A 53 -3.08 6.67 4.93
CA VAL A 53 -3.57 6.58 6.32
C VAL A 53 -2.45 6.14 7.26
N LEU A 54 -1.62 5.18 6.87
CA LEU A 54 -0.47 4.71 7.67
C LEU A 54 0.57 5.82 7.87
N VAL A 55 0.91 6.60 6.84
CA VAL A 55 1.82 7.75 6.98
C VAL A 55 1.28 8.73 8.02
N LEU A 56 0.01 9.12 7.89
CA LEU A 56 -0.63 10.11 8.76
C LEU A 56 -0.76 9.60 10.20
N ALA A 57 -1.23 8.36 10.37
CA ALA A 57 -1.44 7.77 11.68
C ALA A 57 -0.13 7.59 12.46
N VAL A 58 0.96 7.17 11.80
CA VAL A 58 2.28 7.05 12.44
C VAL A 58 2.83 8.43 12.82
N CYS A 59 2.71 9.41 11.93
CA CYS A 59 3.13 10.78 12.22
C CYS A 59 2.38 11.35 13.43
N ASP A 60 1.06 11.22 13.46
CA ASP A 60 0.22 11.74 14.54
C ASP A 60 0.49 10.99 15.86
N MET A 61 0.66 9.65 15.83
CA MET A 61 1.02 8.83 17.00
C MET A 61 2.32 9.32 17.67
N LEU A 62 3.26 9.79 16.87
CA LEU A 62 4.58 10.26 17.33
C LEU A 62 4.66 11.80 17.44
N HIS A 63 3.54 12.51 17.27
CA HIS A 63 3.46 13.98 17.33
C HIS A 63 4.40 14.70 16.35
N GLY A 64 4.45 14.20 15.11
CA GLY A 64 5.32 14.72 14.05
C GLY A 64 4.75 15.92 13.28
N ASN A 65 5.43 16.26 12.19
CA ASN A 65 5.04 17.34 11.29
C ASN A 65 3.90 16.90 10.36
N ALA A 66 2.68 17.34 10.64
CA ALA A 66 1.47 16.96 9.91
C ALA A 66 1.49 17.42 8.44
N GLU A 67 2.02 18.60 8.13
CA GLU A 67 2.08 19.11 6.75
C GLU A 67 3.03 18.30 5.89
N ALA A 68 4.19 17.91 6.43
CA ALA A 68 5.12 17.03 5.74
C ALA A 68 4.50 15.64 5.55
N ALA A 69 3.82 15.10 6.57
CA ALA A 69 3.15 13.80 6.49
C ALA A 69 2.04 13.80 5.43
N GLU A 70 1.26 14.86 5.26
CA GLU A 70 0.25 14.97 4.21
C GLU A 70 0.89 14.91 2.81
N GLN A 71 2.02 15.57 2.61
CA GLN A 71 2.74 15.51 1.34
C GLN A 71 3.38 14.14 1.10
N PHE A 72 3.91 13.50 2.14
CA PHE A 72 4.42 12.13 2.07
C PHE A 72 3.30 11.10 1.82
N ALA A 73 2.11 11.32 2.38
CA ALA A 73 0.93 10.50 2.12
C ALA A 73 0.50 10.56 0.64
N ALA A 74 0.51 11.76 0.06
CA ALA A 74 0.25 11.92 -1.39
C ALA A 74 1.33 11.21 -2.22
N ALA A 75 2.61 11.37 -1.88
CA ALA A 75 3.74 10.77 -2.59
C ALA A 75 3.67 9.24 -2.62
N VAL A 76 3.40 8.59 -1.49
CA VAL A 76 3.30 7.12 -1.45
C VAL A 76 2.09 6.59 -2.23
N GLU A 77 0.98 7.31 -2.27
CA GLU A 77 -0.19 6.94 -3.09
C GLU A 77 0.06 7.18 -4.60
N MET A 78 0.81 8.24 -4.98
CA MET A 78 1.25 8.45 -6.37
C MET A 78 2.11 7.27 -6.82
N LEU A 79 3.07 6.87 -5.99
CA LEU A 79 3.93 5.74 -6.27
C LEU A 79 3.15 4.41 -6.27
N HIS A 80 2.20 4.20 -5.38
CA HIS A 80 1.31 3.04 -5.46
C HIS A 80 0.44 3.06 -6.71
N CYS A 81 -0.03 4.23 -7.13
CA CYS A 81 -0.88 4.36 -8.31
C CYS A 81 -0.11 4.02 -9.60
N TYR A 82 1.15 4.46 -9.75
CA TYR A 82 1.95 4.08 -10.91
C TYR A 82 2.08 2.56 -11.04
N SER A 83 2.31 1.86 -9.92
CA SER A 83 2.45 0.40 -9.97
C SER A 83 1.17 -0.28 -10.47
N LEU A 84 0.00 0.20 -10.03
CA LEU A 84 -1.28 -0.32 -10.50
C LEU A 84 -1.53 -0.02 -11.99
N ILE A 85 -1.13 1.17 -12.47
CA ILE A 85 -1.26 1.50 -13.90
C ILE A 85 -0.39 0.58 -14.75
N HIS A 86 0.86 0.31 -14.31
CA HIS A 86 1.77 -0.55 -15.04
C HIS A 86 1.39 -2.02 -14.93
N ASP A 87 0.91 -2.47 -13.78
CA ASP A 87 0.41 -3.85 -13.61
C ASP A 87 -0.79 -4.14 -14.54
N ASP A 88 -1.67 -3.16 -14.77
CA ASP A 88 -2.83 -3.32 -15.66
C ASP A 88 -2.47 -3.41 -17.16
N LEU A 89 -1.23 -3.06 -17.58
CA LEU A 89 -0.84 -3.06 -18.99
C LEU A 89 -0.91 -4.45 -19.64
N PRO A 90 -1.14 -4.53 -20.98
CA PRO A 90 -1.20 -5.83 -21.69
C PRO A 90 0.05 -6.70 -21.59
N CYS A 91 1.20 -6.13 -21.28
CA CYS A 91 2.45 -6.87 -21.07
C CYS A 91 2.62 -7.37 -19.62
N MET A 92 1.67 -7.08 -18.76
CA MET A 92 1.61 -7.49 -17.36
C MET A 92 0.30 -8.27 -17.12
N ASP A 93 -0.57 -7.83 -16.20
CA ASP A 93 -1.82 -8.55 -15.85
C ASP A 93 -2.91 -8.42 -16.93
N ASN A 94 -2.82 -7.43 -17.83
CA ASN A 94 -3.79 -7.11 -18.88
C ASN A 94 -5.22 -6.92 -18.35
N ASP A 95 -5.36 -6.23 -17.23
CA ASP A 95 -6.65 -5.99 -16.60
C ASP A 95 -7.44 -4.88 -17.31
N ASP A 96 -8.66 -5.18 -17.74
CA ASP A 96 -9.53 -4.21 -18.41
C ASP A 96 -10.15 -3.20 -17.43
N MET A 97 -10.30 -3.59 -16.17
CA MET A 97 -11.02 -2.82 -15.15
C MET A 97 -10.19 -2.66 -13.87
N ARG A 98 -10.23 -1.46 -13.28
CA ARG A 98 -9.63 -1.16 -11.98
C ARG A 98 -10.59 -0.33 -11.12
N ARG A 99 -10.91 -0.81 -9.91
CA ARG A 99 -11.83 -0.12 -8.97
C ARG A 99 -13.18 0.21 -9.59
N GLY A 100 -13.73 -0.70 -10.41
CA GLY A 100 -15.03 -0.54 -11.07
C GLY A 100 -15.06 0.43 -12.25
N LYS A 101 -13.90 0.88 -12.75
CA LYS A 101 -13.72 1.74 -13.92
C LYS A 101 -12.78 1.08 -14.92
N PRO A 102 -12.80 1.46 -16.22
CA PRO A 102 -11.77 1.03 -17.15
C PRO A 102 -10.37 1.33 -16.62
N SER A 103 -9.44 0.38 -16.78
CA SER A 103 -8.03 0.60 -16.44
C SER A 103 -7.45 1.73 -17.27
N CYS A 104 -6.31 2.28 -16.84
CA CYS A 104 -5.72 3.46 -17.47
C CYS A 104 -5.45 3.24 -18.98
N HIS A 105 -4.90 2.08 -19.35
CA HIS A 105 -4.61 1.76 -20.75
C HIS A 105 -5.87 1.58 -21.61
N LYS A 106 -6.98 1.13 -21.03
CA LYS A 106 -8.26 1.04 -21.74
C LYS A 106 -8.90 2.41 -21.95
N ALA A 107 -8.74 3.33 -21.00
CA ALA A 107 -9.32 4.67 -21.07
C ALA A 107 -8.51 5.64 -21.93
N PHE A 108 -7.16 5.53 -21.93
CA PHE A 108 -6.26 6.51 -22.54
C PHE A 108 -5.27 5.93 -23.55
N GLY A 109 -5.25 4.61 -23.76
CA GLY A 109 -4.28 3.90 -24.59
C GLY A 109 -2.99 3.55 -23.84
N GLU A 110 -2.29 2.52 -24.33
CA GLU A 110 -1.12 1.91 -23.66
C GLU A 110 0.04 2.89 -23.47
N SER A 111 0.41 3.64 -24.52
CA SER A 111 1.51 4.60 -24.44
C SER A 111 1.26 5.71 -23.41
N THR A 112 0.02 6.21 -23.36
CA THR A 112 -0.37 7.25 -22.39
C THR A 112 -0.37 6.69 -20.97
N ALA A 113 -0.84 5.46 -20.78
CA ALA A 113 -0.83 4.79 -19.49
C ALA A 113 0.60 4.51 -18.99
N MET A 114 1.49 4.02 -19.87
CA MET A 114 2.90 3.86 -19.54
C MET A 114 3.52 5.16 -19.03
N LEU A 115 3.37 6.24 -19.78
CA LEU A 115 3.90 7.56 -19.41
C LEU A 115 3.22 8.15 -18.17
N ALA A 116 1.93 7.84 -17.92
CA ALA A 116 1.22 8.27 -16.73
C ALA A 116 1.80 7.60 -15.46
N GLY A 117 2.20 6.35 -15.55
CA GLY A 117 2.95 5.68 -14.48
C GLY A 117 4.31 6.34 -14.24
N ASP A 118 5.08 6.63 -15.30
CA ASP A 118 6.40 7.28 -15.19
C ASP A 118 6.31 8.66 -14.53
N VAL A 119 5.29 9.45 -14.89
CA VAL A 119 5.04 10.76 -14.28
C VAL A 119 4.74 10.59 -12.80
N LEU A 120 3.82 9.71 -12.41
CA LEU A 120 3.48 9.50 -11.00
C LEU A 120 4.67 9.04 -10.17
N LEU A 121 5.51 8.15 -10.72
CA LEU A 121 6.73 7.71 -10.07
C LEU A 121 7.70 8.88 -9.84
N THR A 122 7.89 9.73 -10.84
CA THR A 122 8.82 10.89 -10.78
C THR A 122 8.30 11.95 -9.81
N GLU A 123 7.04 12.33 -9.96
CA GLU A 123 6.41 13.37 -9.14
C GLU A 123 6.26 12.96 -7.67
N ALA A 124 6.19 11.66 -7.37
CA ALA A 124 6.23 11.18 -5.99
C ALA A 124 7.52 11.61 -5.27
N PHE A 125 8.67 11.54 -5.94
CA PHE A 125 9.94 11.99 -5.35
C PHE A 125 10.05 13.52 -5.30
N GLU A 126 9.52 14.24 -6.28
CA GLU A 126 9.44 15.71 -6.22
C GLU A 126 8.56 16.16 -5.04
N ALA A 127 7.42 15.49 -4.83
CA ALA A 127 6.56 15.75 -3.69
C ALA A 127 7.29 15.54 -2.35
N VAL A 128 8.06 14.45 -2.21
CA VAL A 128 8.86 14.23 -1.00
C VAL A 128 9.92 15.31 -0.82
N ALA A 129 10.63 15.67 -1.89
CA ALA A 129 11.71 16.67 -1.84
C ALA A 129 11.20 18.08 -1.52
N GLY A 130 9.99 18.41 -1.98
CA GLY A 130 9.32 19.69 -1.76
C GLY A 130 8.50 19.79 -0.47
N ALA A 131 8.55 18.78 0.42
CA ALA A 131 7.77 18.78 1.65
C ALA A 131 8.28 19.85 2.65
N PRO A 132 7.37 20.49 3.44
CA PRO A 132 7.73 21.53 4.41
C PRO A 132 8.38 20.93 5.66
N ALA A 133 9.57 20.37 5.51
CA ALA A 133 10.36 19.73 6.56
C ALA A 133 11.85 19.98 6.36
N PRO A 134 12.69 19.74 7.40
CA PRO A 134 14.13 19.75 7.24
C PRO A 134 14.61 18.80 6.14
N ALA A 135 15.66 19.17 5.40
CA ALA A 135 16.20 18.37 4.29
C ALA A 135 16.52 16.92 4.72
N SER A 136 17.02 16.71 5.94
CA SER A 136 17.27 15.36 6.47
C SER A 136 16.00 14.50 6.57
N VAL A 137 14.86 15.09 6.93
CA VAL A 137 13.56 14.41 6.99
C VAL A 137 13.11 14.02 5.57
N CYS A 138 13.21 14.92 4.61
CA CYS A 138 12.88 14.65 3.20
C CYS A 138 13.79 13.56 2.62
N VAL A 139 15.10 13.58 2.93
CA VAL A 139 16.04 12.53 2.51
C VAL A 139 15.68 11.17 3.09
N HIS A 140 15.36 11.09 4.38
CA HIS A 140 14.93 9.82 5.00
C HIS A 140 13.62 9.31 4.38
N ALA A 141 12.64 10.18 4.14
CA ALA A 141 11.40 9.80 3.48
C ALA A 141 11.63 9.32 2.04
N ALA A 142 12.48 10.01 1.26
CA ALA A 142 12.86 9.59 -0.09
C ALA A 142 13.59 8.24 -0.10
N GLN A 143 14.49 8.01 0.86
CA GLN A 143 15.19 6.72 1.02
C GLN A 143 14.22 5.59 1.35
N ALA A 144 13.25 5.84 2.25
CA ALA A 144 12.22 4.86 2.60
C ALA A 144 11.35 4.53 1.37
N LEU A 145 10.89 5.55 0.64
CA LEU A 145 10.08 5.40 -0.56
C LEU A 145 10.84 4.63 -1.66
N GLY A 146 12.08 5.02 -1.95
CA GLY A 146 12.93 4.38 -2.95
C GLY A 146 13.29 2.93 -2.61
N ALA A 147 13.59 2.64 -1.34
CA ALA A 147 13.86 1.28 -0.88
C ALA A 147 12.60 0.39 -0.96
N GLY A 148 11.44 0.95 -0.61
CA GLY A 148 10.16 0.23 -0.66
C GLY A 148 9.64 -0.03 -2.07
N ALA A 149 9.96 0.85 -3.03
CA ALA A 149 9.49 0.73 -4.41
C ALA A 149 10.45 -0.03 -5.34
N GLY A 150 11.75 0.18 -5.16
CA GLY A 150 12.79 -0.20 -6.12
C GLY A 150 13.21 -1.67 -6.11
N SER A 151 14.46 -1.91 -6.53
CA SER A 151 15.06 -3.24 -6.72
C SER A 151 15.22 -4.07 -5.44
N ARG A 152 14.95 -3.53 -4.28
CA ARG A 152 14.93 -4.22 -2.98
C ARG A 152 13.53 -4.24 -2.35
N GLY A 153 12.54 -3.73 -3.06
CA GLY A 153 11.16 -3.60 -2.62
C GLY A 153 10.17 -4.13 -3.63
N MET A 154 9.15 -3.34 -3.95
CA MET A 154 7.99 -3.73 -4.73
C MET A 154 8.36 -4.25 -6.13
N VAL A 155 9.27 -3.61 -6.85
CA VAL A 155 9.71 -4.06 -8.19
C VAL A 155 10.35 -5.45 -8.12
N TYR A 156 11.19 -5.72 -7.12
CA TYR A 156 11.74 -7.06 -6.90
C TYR A 156 10.64 -8.08 -6.54
N GLY A 157 9.66 -7.66 -5.73
CA GLY A 157 8.51 -8.50 -5.41
C GLY A 157 7.68 -8.86 -6.65
N GLN A 158 7.51 -7.90 -7.56
CA GLN A 158 6.82 -8.13 -8.84
C GLN A 158 7.61 -9.07 -9.77
N GLU A 159 8.94 -8.92 -9.84
CA GLU A 159 9.81 -9.87 -10.57
C GLU A 159 9.65 -11.30 -10.03
N LEU A 160 9.63 -11.46 -8.71
CA LEU A 160 9.42 -12.77 -8.08
C LEU A 160 8.03 -13.32 -8.37
N ASP A 161 6.99 -12.49 -8.31
CA ASP A 161 5.61 -12.90 -8.59
C ASP A 161 5.49 -13.46 -10.01
N LEU A 162 5.95 -12.73 -11.02
CA LEU A 162 5.99 -13.18 -12.42
C LEU A 162 6.81 -14.47 -12.59
N LYS A 163 7.95 -14.58 -11.90
CA LYS A 163 8.79 -15.77 -11.97
C LYS A 163 8.10 -17.02 -11.44
N TYR A 164 7.33 -16.87 -10.37
CA TYR A 164 6.65 -17.99 -9.70
C TYR A 164 5.19 -18.17 -10.15
N GLU A 165 4.69 -17.35 -11.07
CA GLU A 165 3.32 -17.48 -11.58
C GLU A 165 3.05 -18.84 -12.22
N ALA A 166 4.02 -19.39 -12.99
CA ALA A 166 3.94 -20.69 -13.63
C ALA A 166 4.65 -21.81 -12.84
N LEU A 167 5.15 -21.52 -11.64
CA LEU A 167 5.92 -22.47 -10.82
C LEU A 167 5.23 -22.65 -9.47
N ALA A 168 5.14 -23.89 -8.99
CA ALA A 168 4.69 -24.12 -7.62
C ALA A 168 5.68 -23.48 -6.63
N ALA A 169 5.24 -22.46 -5.90
CA ALA A 169 6.04 -21.80 -4.89
C ALA A 169 5.91 -22.53 -3.55
N ALA A 170 7.01 -22.73 -2.82
CA ALA A 170 6.93 -23.15 -1.42
C ALA A 170 6.56 -21.95 -0.53
N GLU A 171 6.18 -22.22 0.72
CA GLU A 171 5.80 -21.17 1.69
C GLU A 171 6.85 -20.05 1.80
N GLU A 172 8.15 -20.41 1.82
CA GLU A 172 9.23 -19.44 1.93
C GLU A 172 9.27 -18.45 0.75
N GLN A 173 9.11 -18.96 -0.50
CA GLN A 173 9.03 -18.12 -1.68
C GLN A 173 7.79 -17.22 -1.66
N LEU A 174 6.64 -17.77 -1.25
CA LEU A 174 5.41 -17.00 -1.14
C LEU A 174 5.53 -15.85 -0.11
N ARG A 175 6.12 -16.14 1.06
CA ARG A 175 6.43 -15.10 2.06
C ARG A 175 7.39 -14.04 1.51
N LEU A 176 8.38 -14.44 0.72
CA LEU A 176 9.34 -13.52 0.11
C LEU A 176 8.64 -12.59 -0.92
N ILE A 177 7.79 -13.16 -1.79
CA ILE A 177 6.99 -12.39 -2.75
C ILE A 177 6.16 -11.34 -2.01
N HIS A 178 5.36 -11.75 -1.04
CA HIS A 178 4.48 -10.83 -0.30
C HIS A 178 5.24 -9.80 0.52
N ARG A 179 6.38 -10.19 1.12
CA ARG A 179 7.25 -9.24 1.82
C ARG A 179 7.69 -8.10 0.91
N HIS A 180 8.07 -8.42 -0.33
CA HIS A 180 8.58 -7.41 -1.27
C HIS A 180 7.45 -6.73 -2.06
N LYS A 181 6.57 -7.48 -2.72
CA LYS A 181 5.52 -6.91 -3.57
C LYS A 181 4.58 -5.97 -2.81
N THR A 182 4.17 -6.36 -1.59
CA THR A 182 3.20 -5.61 -0.80
C THR A 182 3.81 -5.00 0.47
N GLY A 183 4.53 -5.78 1.25
CA GLY A 183 5.07 -5.37 2.55
C GLY A 183 6.07 -4.22 2.45
N ALA A 184 6.91 -4.20 1.44
CA ALA A 184 7.93 -3.17 1.28
C ALA A 184 7.36 -1.76 1.11
N LEU A 185 6.28 -1.59 0.34
CA LEU A 185 5.66 -0.28 0.17
C LEU A 185 4.79 0.12 1.38
N ILE A 186 4.22 -0.84 2.11
CA ILE A 186 3.59 -0.59 3.41
C ILE A 186 4.64 -0.12 4.42
N ASN A 187 5.81 -0.78 4.46
CA ASN A 187 6.92 -0.33 5.30
C ASN A 187 7.40 1.07 4.92
N ALA A 188 7.53 1.36 3.62
CA ALA A 188 7.89 2.70 3.17
C ALA A 188 6.92 3.77 3.70
N ALA A 189 5.61 3.54 3.59
CA ALA A 189 4.60 4.45 4.11
C ALA A 189 4.77 4.70 5.62
N ILE A 190 4.93 3.65 6.39
CA ILE A 190 5.12 3.72 7.85
C ILE A 190 6.42 4.44 8.20
N GLN A 191 7.53 4.15 7.51
CA GLN A 191 8.82 4.81 7.73
C GLN A 191 8.79 6.30 7.31
N MET A 192 8.00 6.66 6.27
CA MET A 192 7.80 8.06 5.89
C MET A 192 7.02 8.83 6.97
N GLY A 193 6.01 8.21 7.57
CA GLY A 193 5.32 8.77 8.75
C GLY A 193 6.27 8.93 9.94
N GLY A 194 7.10 7.93 10.20
CA GLY A 194 8.17 7.99 11.20
C GLY A 194 9.21 9.08 10.90
N ALA A 195 9.58 9.29 9.64
CA ALA A 195 10.48 10.37 9.23
C ALA A 195 9.88 11.75 9.50
N ALA A 196 8.58 11.96 9.18
CA ALA A 196 7.87 13.21 9.50
C ALA A 196 7.85 13.52 11.00
N ALA A 197 7.89 12.47 11.83
CA ALA A 197 7.94 12.58 13.28
C ALA A 197 9.38 12.49 13.85
N GLN A 198 10.39 12.37 13.00
CA GLN A 198 11.79 12.20 13.41
C GLN A 198 12.00 11.03 14.39
N ALA A 199 11.31 9.90 14.12
CA ALA A 199 11.39 8.69 14.93
C ALA A 199 12.84 8.22 15.12
N ASP A 200 13.17 7.83 16.33
CA ASP A 200 14.49 7.26 16.64
C ASP A 200 14.65 5.83 16.07
N GLU A 201 15.84 5.25 16.21
CA GLU A 201 16.14 3.93 15.63
C GLU A 201 15.30 2.81 16.26
N ILE A 202 15.00 2.89 17.56
CA ILE A 202 14.20 1.87 18.27
C ILE A 202 12.76 1.92 17.74
N GLN A 203 12.21 3.13 17.65
CA GLN A 203 10.87 3.36 17.10
C GLN A 203 10.76 2.88 15.64
N ARG A 204 11.77 3.21 14.80
CA ARG A 204 11.78 2.77 13.40
C ARG A 204 11.81 1.24 13.25
N LYS A 205 12.59 0.53 14.09
CA LYS A 205 12.61 -0.94 14.07
C LYS A 205 11.26 -1.54 14.50
N ALA A 206 10.62 -0.98 15.52
CA ALA A 206 9.30 -1.43 15.94
C ALA A 206 8.24 -1.19 14.87
N LEU A 207 8.28 -0.02 14.22
CA LEU A 207 7.41 0.32 13.09
C LEU A 207 7.66 -0.60 11.87
N GLU A 208 8.90 -0.96 11.58
CA GLU A 208 9.24 -1.91 10.51
C GLU A 208 8.66 -3.30 10.78
N ALA A 209 8.78 -3.80 12.00
CA ALA A 209 8.20 -5.09 12.38
C ALA A 209 6.67 -5.09 12.21
N TYR A 210 6.01 -4.02 12.66
CA TYR A 210 4.58 -3.82 12.44
C TYR A 210 4.20 -3.79 10.96
N ALA A 211 4.96 -3.05 10.13
CA ALA A 211 4.70 -2.91 8.70
C ALA A 211 4.69 -4.25 7.96
N TYR A 212 5.72 -5.06 8.18
CA TYR A 212 5.81 -6.38 7.53
C TYR A 212 4.79 -7.37 8.10
N GLY A 213 4.45 -7.27 9.38
CA GLY A 213 3.40 -8.06 10.00
C GLY A 213 2.04 -7.81 9.34
N ILE A 214 1.59 -6.56 9.29
CA ILE A 214 0.30 -6.22 8.65
C ILE A 214 0.30 -6.46 7.14
N GLY A 215 1.45 -6.28 6.47
CA GLY A 215 1.59 -6.57 5.05
C GLY A 215 1.37 -8.04 4.73
N LEU A 216 1.91 -8.94 5.56
CA LEU A 216 1.70 -10.37 5.40
C LEU A 216 0.27 -10.78 5.76
N VAL A 217 -0.30 -10.26 6.86
CA VAL A 217 -1.72 -10.48 7.21
C VAL A 217 -2.64 -10.07 6.07
N PHE A 218 -2.38 -8.88 5.48
CA PHE A 218 -3.13 -8.38 4.35
C PHE A 218 -3.14 -9.37 3.19
N GLN A 219 -2.00 -9.93 2.82
CA GLN A 219 -1.91 -10.88 1.70
C GLN A 219 -2.54 -12.24 2.02
N VAL A 220 -2.33 -12.77 3.23
CA VAL A 220 -3.00 -14.03 3.62
C VAL A 220 -4.52 -13.91 3.56
N VAL A 221 -5.06 -12.76 3.98
CA VAL A 221 -6.50 -12.50 3.90
C VAL A 221 -6.95 -12.29 2.45
N ASP A 222 -6.13 -11.63 1.58
CA ASP A 222 -6.43 -11.52 0.16
C ASP A 222 -6.55 -12.88 -0.50
N ASP A 223 -5.61 -13.79 -0.26
CA ASP A 223 -5.62 -15.16 -0.78
C ASP A 223 -6.88 -15.94 -0.35
N VAL A 224 -7.32 -15.73 0.89
CA VAL A 224 -8.56 -16.34 1.40
C VAL A 224 -9.79 -15.74 0.73
N LEU A 225 -9.82 -14.42 0.56
CA LEU A 225 -10.93 -13.73 -0.08
C LEU A 225 -11.05 -14.06 -1.57
N ASP A 226 -9.95 -14.33 -2.28
CA ASP A 226 -9.99 -14.77 -3.67
C ASP A 226 -10.71 -16.11 -3.84
N VAL A 227 -10.66 -16.99 -2.83
CA VAL A 227 -11.34 -18.29 -2.82
C VAL A 227 -12.77 -18.22 -2.29
N THR A 228 -13.03 -17.36 -1.28
CA THR A 228 -14.30 -17.35 -0.52
C THR A 228 -15.21 -16.16 -0.81
N GLY A 229 -14.69 -15.11 -1.45
CA GLY A 229 -15.40 -13.87 -1.74
C GLY A 229 -16.41 -14.00 -2.88
N THR A 230 -17.07 -12.89 -3.23
CA THR A 230 -17.92 -12.76 -4.43
C THR A 230 -17.29 -11.74 -5.39
N ALA A 231 -17.54 -11.89 -6.69
CA ALA A 231 -17.03 -10.95 -7.71
C ALA A 231 -17.46 -9.49 -7.42
N GLU A 232 -18.65 -9.29 -6.84
CA GLU A 232 -19.13 -7.97 -6.42
C GLU A 232 -18.31 -7.37 -5.27
N GLN A 233 -17.84 -8.22 -4.34
CA GLN A 233 -17.03 -7.81 -3.19
C GLN A 233 -15.58 -7.49 -3.59
N LEU A 234 -14.99 -8.26 -4.50
CA LEU A 234 -13.59 -8.14 -4.90
C LEU A 234 -13.36 -7.14 -6.03
N GLY A 235 -14.40 -6.83 -6.82
CA GLY A 235 -14.28 -5.97 -8.00
C GLY A 235 -13.48 -6.60 -9.16
N LYS A 236 -13.16 -7.90 -9.07
CA LYS A 236 -12.51 -8.74 -10.08
C LYS A 236 -13.13 -10.15 -10.08
N PRO A 237 -12.94 -10.98 -11.12
CA PRO A 237 -13.38 -12.37 -11.12
C PRO A 237 -12.82 -13.15 -9.94
N ILE A 238 -13.63 -14.08 -9.38
CA ILE A 238 -13.23 -14.96 -8.28
C ILE A 238 -12.36 -16.09 -8.84
N GLY A 239 -11.37 -16.52 -8.05
CA GLY A 239 -10.53 -17.67 -8.40
C GLY A 239 -9.51 -17.36 -9.49
N SER A 240 -9.23 -16.07 -9.75
CA SER A 240 -8.21 -15.68 -10.73
C SER A 240 -6.84 -16.28 -10.42
N ASP A 241 -6.49 -16.41 -9.15
CA ASP A 241 -5.22 -17.01 -8.74
C ASP A 241 -5.21 -18.53 -9.00
N SER A 242 -6.33 -19.22 -8.79
CA SER A 242 -6.44 -20.67 -9.06
C SER A 242 -6.50 -20.97 -10.57
N GLU A 243 -7.17 -20.13 -11.37
CA GLU A 243 -7.20 -20.27 -12.84
C GLU A 243 -5.82 -20.05 -13.45
N ASN A 244 -5.02 -19.17 -12.87
CA ASN A 244 -3.63 -18.92 -13.27
C ASN A 244 -2.63 -19.90 -12.65
N GLY A 245 -3.08 -20.88 -11.84
CA GLY A 245 -2.21 -21.89 -11.22
C GLY A 245 -1.29 -21.32 -10.13
N LYS A 246 -1.58 -20.12 -9.60
CA LYS A 246 -0.77 -19.47 -8.56
C LYS A 246 -0.83 -20.24 -7.25
N THR A 247 0.31 -20.39 -6.60
CA THR A 247 0.37 -20.85 -5.22
C THR A 247 0.01 -19.72 -4.28
N THR A 248 -0.94 -19.95 -3.38
CA THR A 248 -1.41 -18.99 -2.36
C THR A 248 -1.38 -19.61 -0.97
N PHE A 249 -1.51 -18.81 0.09
CA PHE A 249 -1.67 -19.37 1.45
C PHE A 249 -2.91 -20.25 1.59
N ALA A 250 -4.00 -19.91 0.87
CA ALA A 250 -5.21 -20.72 0.85
C ALA A 250 -4.99 -22.09 0.18
N THR A 251 -4.18 -22.18 -0.87
CA THR A 251 -3.83 -23.45 -1.52
C THR A 251 -2.86 -24.29 -0.69
N LEU A 252 -1.94 -23.67 0.07
CA LEU A 252 -0.96 -24.38 0.90
C LEU A 252 -1.55 -24.91 2.20
N PHE A 253 -2.41 -24.15 2.87
CA PHE A 253 -2.88 -24.45 4.23
C PHE A 253 -4.39 -24.69 4.32
N GLY A 254 -5.12 -24.55 3.21
CA GLY A 254 -6.58 -24.43 3.21
C GLY A 254 -7.03 -23.10 3.82
N VAL A 255 -8.31 -22.74 3.57
CA VAL A 255 -8.90 -21.47 4.06
C VAL A 255 -8.76 -21.33 5.59
N ASP A 256 -9.14 -22.35 6.35
CA ASP A 256 -9.07 -22.32 7.82
C ASP A 256 -7.61 -22.23 8.33
N GLY A 257 -6.68 -22.91 7.67
CA GLY A 257 -5.26 -22.87 8.04
C GLY A 257 -4.65 -21.49 7.78
N ALA A 258 -4.95 -20.90 6.63
CA ALA A 258 -4.52 -19.55 6.27
C ALA A 258 -5.09 -18.49 7.24
N MET A 259 -6.38 -18.58 7.60
CA MET A 259 -6.99 -17.67 8.57
C MET A 259 -6.35 -17.79 9.96
N ARG A 260 -6.12 -19.01 10.47
CA ARG A 260 -5.40 -19.18 11.76
C ARG A 260 -3.98 -18.60 11.72
N LEU A 261 -3.29 -18.71 10.58
CA LEU A 261 -1.99 -18.07 10.40
C LEU A 261 -2.11 -16.53 10.45
N ALA A 262 -3.10 -15.96 9.75
CA ALA A 262 -3.35 -14.52 9.76
C ALA A 262 -3.68 -13.98 11.15
N GLU A 263 -4.54 -14.68 11.91
CA GLU A 263 -4.89 -14.34 13.29
C GLU A 263 -3.65 -14.32 14.20
N LYS A 264 -2.85 -15.39 14.15
CA LYS A 264 -1.61 -15.49 14.94
C LYS A 264 -0.64 -14.34 14.61
N LEU A 265 -0.39 -14.10 13.34
CA LEU A 265 0.50 -13.01 12.88
C LEU A 265 -0.01 -11.64 13.32
N ASN A 266 -1.32 -11.42 13.25
CA ASN A 266 -1.94 -10.17 13.67
C ASN A 266 -1.80 -9.94 15.17
N ASP A 267 -2.00 -10.95 16.00
CA ASP A 267 -1.86 -10.85 17.44
C ASP A 267 -0.41 -10.59 17.85
N GLU A 268 0.56 -11.29 17.24
CA GLU A 268 2.00 -11.07 17.46
C GLU A 268 2.40 -9.63 17.07
N THR A 269 1.91 -9.16 15.92
CA THR A 269 2.18 -7.82 15.39
C THR A 269 1.59 -6.73 16.28
N CYS A 270 0.34 -6.87 16.73
CA CYS A 270 -0.31 -5.92 17.62
C CYS A 270 0.35 -5.90 19.00
N THR A 271 0.75 -7.05 19.53
CA THR A 271 1.44 -7.14 20.83
C THR A 271 2.79 -6.42 20.77
N ALA A 272 3.61 -6.70 19.77
CA ALA A 272 4.92 -6.04 19.60
C ALA A 272 4.78 -4.51 19.45
N LEU A 273 3.77 -4.05 18.71
CA LEU A 273 3.50 -2.62 18.55
C LEU A 273 3.10 -1.97 19.87
N ARG A 274 2.22 -2.62 20.64
CA ARG A 274 1.78 -2.14 21.95
C ARG A 274 2.92 -2.10 22.96
N ASP A 275 3.79 -3.10 22.97
CA ASP A 275 4.96 -3.13 23.85
C ASP A 275 5.91 -1.96 23.57
N ALA A 276 6.02 -1.55 22.29
CA ALA A 276 6.88 -0.43 21.88
C ALA A 276 6.26 0.97 22.15
N PHE A 277 4.95 1.13 21.94
CA PHE A 277 4.29 2.47 21.93
C PHE A 277 3.18 2.65 22.96
N GLY A 278 2.82 1.59 23.70
CA GLY A 278 1.74 1.63 24.69
C GLY A 278 0.39 1.96 24.05
N GLU A 279 -0.43 2.71 24.78
CA GLU A 279 -1.79 3.06 24.31
C GLU A 279 -1.83 3.97 23.08
N LYS A 280 -0.71 4.64 22.75
CA LYS A 280 -0.62 5.47 21.54
C LYS A 280 -0.81 4.65 20.25
N SER A 281 -0.51 3.34 20.28
CA SER A 281 -0.67 2.42 19.15
C SER A 281 -2.12 2.01 18.86
N ALA A 282 -3.07 2.40 19.68
CA ALA A 282 -4.45 1.89 19.65
C ALA A 282 -5.13 1.97 18.27
N PHE A 283 -4.89 3.05 17.50
CA PHE A 283 -5.41 3.18 16.14
C PHE A 283 -4.79 2.15 15.19
N LEU A 284 -3.46 2.02 15.21
CA LEU A 284 -2.74 1.09 14.34
C LEU A 284 -3.06 -0.37 14.66
N GLU A 285 -3.23 -0.73 15.94
CA GLU A 285 -3.71 -2.05 16.34
C GLU A 285 -5.12 -2.34 15.81
N GLN A 286 -6.02 -1.36 15.90
CA GLN A 286 -7.38 -1.52 15.39
C GLN A 286 -7.40 -1.59 13.85
N LEU A 287 -6.50 -0.86 13.17
CA LEU A 287 -6.31 -0.98 11.73
C LEU A 287 -5.87 -2.40 11.35
N ALA A 288 -4.89 -2.97 12.05
CA ALA A 288 -4.44 -4.36 11.82
C ALA A 288 -5.59 -5.36 11.99
N ARG A 289 -6.40 -5.23 13.03
CA ARG A 289 -7.60 -6.07 13.24
C ARG A 289 -8.66 -5.88 12.16
N THR A 290 -8.80 -4.65 11.65
CA THR A 290 -9.75 -4.36 10.57
C THR A 290 -9.28 -5.00 9.26
N LEU A 291 -7.96 -5.00 8.98
CA LEU A 291 -7.38 -5.68 7.82
C LEU A 291 -7.56 -7.20 7.90
N LEU A 292 -7.43 -7.79 9.09
CA LEU A 292 -7.69 -9.22 9.32
C LEU A 292 -9.16 -9.59 9.06
N ASN A 293 -10.11 -8.75 9.50
CA ASN A 293 -11.55 -9.04 9.46
C ASN A 293 -12.26 -8.46 8.24
N ARG A 294 -11.53 -7.95 7.26
CA ARG A 294 -12.13 -7.37 6.04
C ARG A 294 -12.85 -8.42 5.22
N ARG A 295 -13.85 -7.97 4.47
CA ARG A 295 -14.68 -8.80 3.58
C ARG A 295 -14.50 -8.41 2.11
N SER A 296 -13.65 -7.42 1.85
CA SER A 296 -13.35 -6.89 0.51
C SER A 296 -12.04 -6.11 0.54
#